data_d29e80b64c764a35ed69b548d3f973e7
#
_entry.id   d29e80b64c764a35ed69b548d3f973e7
#
_cell.length_a   1.000
_cell.length_b   1.000
_cell.length_c   1.000
_cell.angle_alpha   90.00
_cell.angle_beta   90.00
_cell.angle_gamma   90.00
#
_symmetry.space_group_name_H-M   'P 1'
#
loop_
_entity.id
_entity.type
_entity.pdbx_description
1 polymer ?
#
loop_
_entity_poly.entity_id
_entity_poly.type
_entity_poly.pdbx_seq_one_letter_code
_entity_poly.pdbx_strand_id
1 'polypeptide(L)'
;MAAMNLYRRLACEKGAELIEFALVFPLLLLVVFGIMDFGLVFQRYETVTNAAREGARVAVLPGYAQADVQARVAQYLVASGLTATPTVAYTAPQGLNIGGACVTVTGVTVGYPHTYLFVGKIIGLFGGSGFATKTLTATAKMRYEGAAVACP
;
A
#
# COMPACT_ATOMS: atom_id res chain seq x y z
N MET A 1 -42.65 41.50 -15.37
CA MET A 1 -42.36 41.88 -13.96
C MET A 1 -41.91 40.68 -13.10
N ALA A 2 -42.25 39.45 -13.38
CA ALA A 2 -41.84 38.26 -12.58
C ALA A 2 -40.32 37.90 -12.71
N ALA A 3 -39.72 38.07 -13.90
CA ALA A 3 -38.33 37.75 -14.13
C ALA A 3 -37.33 38.68 -13.37
N MET A 4 -37.68 39.92 -13.17
CA MET A 4 -36.85 40.92 -12.48
C MET A 4 -36.77 40.67 -10.96
N ASN A 5 -37.76 39.97 -10.38
CA ASN A 5 -37.75 39.60 -8.97
C ASN A 5 -36.89 38.36 -8.68
N LEU A 6 -36.66 37.48 -9.66
CA LEU A 6 -35.80 36.32 -9.53
C LEU A 6 -34.32 36.73 -9.49
N TYR A 7 -33.89 37.64 -10.34
CA TYR A 7 -32.52 38.18 -10.34
C TYR A 7 -32.19 38.95 -9.05
N ARG A 8 -33.15 39.65 -8.47
CA ARG A 8 -32.98 40.41 -7.24
C ARG A 8 -32.86 39.51 -5.98
N ARG A 9 -33.39 38.30 -6.02
CA ARG A 9 -33.23 37.29 -4.95
C ARG A 9 -31.90 36.56 -5.01
N LEU A 10 -31.27 36.47 -6.20
CA LEU A 10 -29.94 35.87 -6.39
C LEU A 10 -28.81 36.85 -6.04
N ALA A 11 -29.11 38.16 -5.94
CA ALA A 11 -28.15 39.19 -5.53
C ALA A 11 -28.08 39.38 -4.00
N CYS A 12 -28.64 38.48 -3.21
CA CYS A 12 -28.49 38.51 -1.77
C CYS A 12 -27.07 38.01 -1.40
N GLU A 13 -26.32 38.75 -0.60
CA GLU A 13 -24.95 38.38 -0.15
C GLU A 13 -24.86 36.91 0.35
N LYS A 14 -25.92 36.43 1.01
CA LYS A 14 -26.05 35.01 1.42
C LYS A 14 -26.05 34.01 0.26
N GLY A 15 -26.47 34.40 -0.94
CA GLY A 15 -26.42 33.56 -2.14
C GLY A 15 -25.02 33.46 -2.73
N ALA A 16 -24.23 34.54 -2.65
CA ALA A 16 -22.85 34.53 -3.10
C ALA A 16 -21.96 33.61 -2.24
N GLU A 17 -22.12 33.67 -0.91
CA GLU A 17 -21.42 32.77 0.04
C GLU A 17 -21.73 31.28 -0.21
N LEU A 18 -23.00 30.97 -0.52
CA LEU A 18 -23.39 29.58 -0.84
C LEU A 18 -22.74 29.06 -2.13
N ILE A 19 -22.61 29.93 -3.15
CA ILE A 19 -21.97 29.56 -4.42
C ILE A 19 -20.47 29.37 -4.21
N GLU A 20 -19.82 30.24 -3.45
CA GLU A 20 -18.41 30.13 -3.09
C GLU A 20 -18.14 28.85 -2.32
N PHE A 21 -18.95 28.56 -1.28
CA PHE A 21 -18.87 27.31 -0.55
C PHE A 21 -19.07 26.08 -1.45
N ALA A 22 -20.05 26.12 -2.36
CA ALA A 22 -20.35 25.02 -3.27
C ALA A 22 -19.19 24.73 -4.24
N LEU A 23 -18.36 25.72 -4.59
CA LEU A 23 -17.17 25.54 -5.39
C LEU A 23 -15.97 25.03 -4.58
N VAL A 24 -15.78 25.53 -3.36
CA VAL A 24 -14.65 25.15 -2.50
C VAL A 24 -14.86 23.78 -1.85
N PHE A 25 -16.09 23.45 -1.48
CA PHE A 25 -16.43 22.23 -0.75
C PHE A 25 -16.01 20.94 -1.46
N PRO A 26 -16.23 20.72 -2.78
CA PRO A 26 -15.74 19.53 -3.48
C PRO A 26 -14.22 19.40 -3.46
N LEU A 27 -13.50 20.53 -3.57
CA LEU A 27 -12.04 20.54 -3.50
C LEU A 27 -11.56 20.15 -2.10
N LEU A 28 -12.20 20.69 -1.06
CA LEU A 28 -11.93 20.30 0.33
C LEU A 28 -12.15 18.81 0.56
N LEU A 29 -13.27 18.26 0.09
CA LEU A 29 -13.56 16.83 0.19
C LEU A 29 -12.52 15.98 -0.53
N LEU A 30 -12.05 16.40 -1.71
CA LEU A 30 -11.01 15.69 -2.44
C LEU A 30 -9.72 15.61 -1.63
N VAL A 31 -9.32 16.70 -0.98
CA VAL A 31 -8.13 16.73 -0.10
C VAL A 31 -8.33 15.79 1.09
N VAL A 32 -9.48 15.87 1.78
CA VAL A 32 -9.77 15.01 2.95
C VAL A 32 -9.76 13.53 2.56
N PHE A 33 -10.42 13.15 1.47
CA PHE A 33 -10.43 11.77 0.99
C PHE A 33 -9.06 11.30 0.52
N GLY A 34 -8.26 12.20 -0.08
CA GLY A 34 -6.87 11.91 -0.40
C GLY A 34 -6.05 11.56 0.83
N ILE A 35 -6.16 12.35 1.91
CA ILE A 35 -5.46 12.08 3.17
C ILE A 35 -5.90 10.73 3.77
N MET A 36 -7.20 10.41 3.73
CA MET A 36 -7.71 9.13 4.20
C MET A 36 -7.15 7.94 3.41
N ASP A 37 -7.17 8.00 2.08
CA ASP A 37 -6.62 6.94 1.22
C ASP A 37 -5.11 6.75 1.45
N PHE A 38 -4.35 7.85 1.56
CA PHE A 38 -2.93 7.78 1.88
C PHE A 38 -2.67 7.15 3.25
N GLY A 39 -3.45 7.51 4.26
CA GLY A 39 -3.34 6.90 5.59
C GLY A 39 -3.53 5.37 5.54
N LEU A 40 -4.52 4.89 4.78
CA LEU A 40 -4.76 3.46 4.57
C LEU A 40 -3.62 2.77 3.79
N VAL A 41 -3.05 3.43 2.79
CA VAL A 41 -1.86 2.93 2.07
C VAL A 41 -0.69 2.75 3.02
N PHE A 42 -0.38 3.74 3.85
CA PHE A 42 0.72 3.67 4.81
C PHE A 42 0.52 2.54 5.83
N GLN A 43 -0.66 2.43 6.42
CA GLN A 43 -0.98 1.35 7.36
C GLN A 43 -0.78 -0.03 6.72
N ARG A 44 -1.28 -0.23 5.51
CA ARG A 44 -1.12 -1.50 4.79
C ARG A 44 0.33 -1.76 4.40
N TYR A 45 1.06 -0.74 3.98
CA TYR A 45 2.48 -0.85 3.65
C TYR A 45 3.33 -1.30 4.85
N GLU A 46 3.08 -0.75 6.04
CA GLU A 46 3.73 -1.20 7.27
C GLU A 46 3.40 -2.66 7.58
N THR A 47 2.13 -3.06 7.43
CA THR A 47 1.71 -4.44 7.63
C THR A 47 2.42 -5.39 6.65
N VAL A 48 2.51 -5.04 5.37
CA VAL A 48 3.21 -5.83 4.34
C VAL A 48 4.71 -5.90 4.63
N THR A 49 5.30 -4.81 5.10
CA THR A 49 6.73 -4.78 5.51
C THR A 49 6.99 -5.71 6.69
N ASN A 50 6.10 -5.72 7.67
CA ASN A 50 6.22 -6.62 8.83
C ASN A 50 5.99 -8.08 8.42
N ALA A 51 5.05 -8.35 7.50
CA ALA A 51 4.85 -9.68 6.92
C ALA A 51 6.08 -10.19 6.18
N ALA A 52 6.77 -9.33 5.41
CA ALA A 52 8.02 -9.68 4.75
C ALA A 52 9.14 -10.00 5.76
N ARG A 53 9.24 -9.23 6.87
CA ARG A 53 10.20 -9.51 7.95
C ARG A 53 9.89 -10.83 8.65
N GLU A 54 8.63 -11.12 8.91
CA GLU A 54 8.21 -12.36 9.55
C GLU A 54 8.45 -13.57 8.64
N GLY A 55 8.20 -13.43 7.33
CA GLY A 55 8.59 -14.43 6.35
C GLY A 55 10.10 -14.65 6.30
N ALA A 56 10.90 -13.58 6.34
CA ALA A 56 12.35 -13.66 6.34
C ALA A 56 12.90 -14.34 7.61
N ARG A 57 12.25 -14.18 8.77
CA ARG A 57 12.60 -14.90 10.01
C ARG A 57 12.44 -16.40 9.89
N VAL A 58 11.42 -16.86 9.17
CA VAL A 58 11.24 -18.30 8.87
C VAL A 58 12.28 -18.74 7.83
N ALA A 59 12.54 -17.92 6.81
CA ALA A 59 13.45 -18.21 5.73
C ALA A 59 14.92 -18.39 6.17
N VAL A 60 15.34 -17.83 7.31
CA VAL A 60 16.72 -18.00 7.83
C VAL A 60 16.94 -19.31 8.56
N LEU A 61 15.86 -19.99 8.94
CA LEU A 61 15.94 -21.25 9.69
C LEU A 61 16.24 -22.42 8.75
N PRO A 62 17.20 -23.29 9.09
CA PRO A 62 17.46 -24.49 8.32
C PRO A 62 16.26 -25.45 8.33
N GLY A 63 15.98 -26.09 7.21
CA GLY A 63 14.92 -27.09 7.08
C GLY A 63 13.55 -26.53 6.69
N TYR A 64 13.37 -25.20 6.60
CA TYR A 64 12.16 -24.58 6.10
C TYR A 64 12.22 -24.35 4.59
N ALA A 65 11.12 -24.67 3.91
CA ALA A 65 10.97 -24.51 2.47
C ALA A 65 10.23 -23.21 2.11
N GLN A 66 10.24 -22.88 0.84
CA GLN A 66 9.50 -21.74 0.32
C GLN A 66 8.00 -21.76 0.72
N ALA A 67 7.39 -22.96 0.76
CA ALA A 67 5.98 -23.12 1.14
C ALA A 67 5.71 -22.67 2.58
N ASP A 68 6.62 -22.96 3.50
CA ASP A 68 6.48 -22.55 4.91
C ASP A 68 6.58 -21.03 5.05
N VAL A 69 7.49 -20.40 4.31
CA VAL A 69 7.62 -18.93 4.25
C VAL A 69 6.34 -18.30 3.71
N GLN A 70 5.77 -18.84 2.63
CA GLN A 70 4.52 -18.37 2.05
C GLN A 70 3.35 -18.50 3.02
N ALA A 71 3.24 -19.66 3.69
CA ALA A 71 2.22 -19.91 4.69
C ALA A 71 2.32 -18.92 5.86
N ARG A 72 3.53 -18.66 6.36
CA ARG A 72 3.75 -17.70 7.45
C ARG A 72 3.37 -16.27 7.07
N VAL A 73 3.77 -15.81 5.89
CA VAL A 73 3.40 -14.50 5.36
C VAL A 73 1.88 -14.37 5.24
N ALA A 74 1.22 -15.37 4.63
CA ALA A 74 -0.23 -15.36 4.47
C ALA A 74 -0.95 -15.33 5.83
N GLN A 75 -0.53 -16.15 6.79
CA GLN A 75 -1.07 -16.17 8.14
C GLN A 75 -0.95 -14.79 8.83
N TYR A 76 0.21 -14.15 8.72
CA TYR A 76 0.43 -12.82 9.30
C TYR A 76 -0.49 -11.76 8.69
N LEU A 77 -0.62 -11.74 7.35
CA LEU A 77 -1.48 -10.80 6.64
C LEU A 77 -2.97 -10.99 7.02
N VAL A 78 -3.45 -12.24 7.06
CA VAL A 78 -4.83 -12.55 7.47
C VAL A 78 -5.08 -12.13 8.92
N ALA A 79 -4.16 -12.42 9.84
CA ALA A 79 -4.27 -11.99 11.23
C ALA A 79 -4.29 -10.47 11.40
N SER A 80 -3.69 -9.74 10.45
CA SER A 80 -3.71 -8.26 10.38
C SER A 80 -4.90 -7.69 9.61
N GLY A 81 -5.88 -8.52 9.22
CA GLY A 81 -7.07 -8.09 8.48
C GLY A 81 -6.89 -7.91 6.98
N LEU A 82 -5.76 -8.34 6.41
CA LEU A 82 -5.49 -8.30 4.97
C LEU A 82 -5.77 -9.66 4.34
N THR A 83 -6.93 -9.79 3.68
CA THR A 83 -7.48 -11.05 3.18
C THR A 83 -7.21 -11.34 1.70
N ALA A 84 -6.70 -10.35 0.93
CA ALA A 84 -6.36 -10.59 -0.46
C ALA A 84 -5.10 -11.47 -0.58
N THR A 85 -5.01 -12.25 -1.64
CA THR A 85 -3.89 -13.15 -1.88
C THR A 85 -2.59 -12.38 -2.14
N PRO A 86 -1.55 -12.52 -1.31
CA PRO A 86 -0.26 -11.90 -1.54
C PRO A 86 0.53 -12.65 -2.62
N THR A 87 1.44 -11.95 -3.30
CA THR A 87 2.54 -12.57 -4.02
C THR A 87 3.75 -12.64 -3.09
N VAL A 88 4.35 -13.82 -2.94
CA VAL A 88 5.52 -14.03 -2.08
C VAL A 88 6.64 -14.62 -2.90
N ALA A 89 7.71 -13.85 -3.10
CA ALA A 89 8.94 -14.31 -3.73
C ALA A 89 10.00 -14.59 -2.65
N TYR A 90 10.49 -15.81 -2.63
CA TYR A 90 11.58 -16.25 -1.76
C TYR A 90 12.89 -16.22 -2.53
N THR A 91 13.92 -15.61 -1.95
CA THR A 91 15.29 -15.64 -2.47
C THR A 91 16.09 -16.65 -1.67
N ALA A 92 16.54 -17.71 -2.34
CA ALA A 92 17.36 -18.74 -1.71
C ALA A 92 18.65 -18.12 -1.09
N PRO A 93 19.24 -18.80 -0.08
CA PRO A 93 20.49 -18.36 0.52
C PRO A 93 21.57 -18.12 -0.53
N GLN A 94 22.17 -16.93 -0.50
CA GLN A 94 23.22 -16.52 -1.42
C GLN A 94 24.33 -15.77 -0.69
N GLY A 95 25.57 -15.95 -1.15
CA GLY A 95 26.71 -15.20 -0.63
C GLY A 95 26.68 -13.75 -1.08
N LEU A 96 26.84 -12.84 -0.15
CA LEU A 96 26.92 -11.40 -0.40
C LEU A 96 28.21 -10.86 0.24
N ASN A 97 29.04 -10.18 -0.56
CA ASN A 97 30.24 -9.53 -0.04
C ASN A 97 29.86 -8.18 0.60
N ILE A 98 30.08 -8.07 1.91
CA ILE A 98 29.84 -6.84 2.67
C ILE A 98 31.15 -6.42 3.34
N GLY A 99 31.78 -5.35 2.85
CA GLY A 99 33.00 -4.81 3.43
C GLY A 99 34.20 -5.78 3.39
N GLY A 100 34.29 -6.66 2.38
CA GLY A 100 35.33 -7.67 2.26
C GLY A 100 35.02 -9.00 2.98
N ALA A 101 33.94 -9.09 3.71
CA ALA A 101 33.48 -10.34 4.35
C ALA A 101 32.33 -10.97 3.56
N CYS A 102 32.40 -12.29 3.33
CA CYS A 102 31.32 -13.05 2.71
C CYS A 102 30.26 -13.41 3.75
N VAL A 103 29.04 -12.92 3.56
CA VAL A 103 27.89 -13.20 4.44
C VAL A 103 26.79 -13.87 3.63
N THR A 104 26.28 -15.00 4.12
CA THR A 104 25.13 -15.65 3.49
C THR A 104 23.84 -14.95 3.92
N VAL A 105 23.02 -14.54 2.95
CA VAL A 105 21.75 -13.86 3.17
C VAL A 105 20.63 -14.57 2.43
N THR A 106 19.44 -14.53 2.98
CA THR A 106 18.19 -14.91 2.33
C THR A 106 17.22 -13.74 2.34
N GLY A 107 16.23 -13.74 1.47
CA GLY A 107 15.29 -12.65 1.38
C GLY A 107 13.87 -13.10 1.04
N VAL A 108 12.90 -12.29 1.46
CA VAL A 108 11.50 -12.47 1.13
C VAL A 108 10.94 -11.15 0.63
N THR A 109 10.34 -11.19 -0.55
CA THR A 109 9.62 -10.06 -1.13
C THR A 109 8.13 -10.38 -1.12
N VAL A 110 7.34 -9.51 -0.51
CA VAL A 110 5.89 -9.64 -0.43
C VAL A 110 5.25 -8.52 -1.23
N GLY A 111 4.38 -8.90 -2.18
CA GLY A 111 3.52 -7.97 -2.92
C GLY A 111 2.06 -8.15 -2.48
N TYR A 112 1.39 -7.07 -2.16
CA TYR A 112 -0.01 -7.09 -1.74
C TYR A 112 -0.84 -6.12 -2.58
N PRO A 113 -1.95 -6.54 -3.20
CA PRO A 113 -2.81 -5.65 -3.98
C PRO A 113 -3.57 -4.69 -3.05
N HIS A 114 -3.44 -3.40 -3.28
CA HIS A 114 -4.17 -2.35 -2.57
C HIS A 114 -5.10 -1.62 -3.52
N THR A 115 -6.36 -1.48 -3.13
CA THR A 115 -7.36 -0.69 -3.86
C THR A 115 -7.66 0.58 -3.08
N TYR A 116 -7.60 1.73 -3.77
CA TYR A 116 -7.98 3.02 -3.22
C TYR A 116 -9.50 3.10 -3.06
N LEU A 117 -9.97 3.59 -1.90
CA LEU A 117 -11.40 3.65 -1.59
C LEU A 117 -12.09 4.84 -2.24
N PHE A 118 -11.48 6.01 -2.17
CA PHE A 118 -12.07 7.28 -2.60
C PHE A 118 -11.43 7.79 -3.90
N VAL A 119 -10.11 7.94 -3.93
CA VAL A 119 -9.38 8.48 -5.08
C VAL A 119 -9.60 7.63 -6.33
N GLY A 120 -9.61 6.30 -6.20
CA GLY A 120 -9.87 5.40 -7.32
C GLY A 120 -11.25 5.60 -7.95
N LYS A 121 -12.30 5.83 -7.12
CA LYS A 121 -13.66 6.09 -7.60
C LYS A 121 -13.82 7.45 -8.26
N ILE A 122 -13.18 8.48 -7.67
CA ILE A 122 -13.22 9.85 -8.21
C ILE A 122 -12.55 9.91 -9.58
N ILE A 123 -11.36 9.30 -9.72
CA ILE A 123 -10.65 9.25 -11.00
C ILE A 123 -11.43 8.43 -12.04
N GLY A 124 -12.11 7.34 -11.61
CA GLY A 124 -12.99 6.55 -12.47
C GLY A 124 -14.16 7.35 -13.05
N LEU A 125 -14.69 8.34 -12.32
CA LEU A 125 -15.74 9.23 -12.79
C LEU A 125 -15.27 10.12 -13.97
N PHE A 126 -13.97 10.44 -14.02
CA PHE A 126 -13.35 11.22 -15.11
C PHE A 126 -12.72 10.33 -16.20
N GLY A 127 -13.05 9.04 -16.24
CA GLY A 127 -12.56 8.10 -17.27
C GLY A 127 -11.17 7.53 -17.04
N GLY A 128 -10.57 7.75 -15.87
CA GLY A 128 -9.26 7.20 -15.48
C GLY A 128 -9.38 5.81 -14.88
N SER A 129 -8.79 4.78 -15.50
CA SER A 129 -8.78 3.39 -14.99
C SER A 129 -7.48 2.99 -14.26
N GLY A 130 -6.42 3.78 -14.37
CA GLY A 130 -5.06 3.40 -13.93
C GLY A 130 -4.78 3.43 -12.43
N PHE A 131 -5.65 4.03 -11.62
CA PHE A 131 -5.44 4.21 -10.17
C PHE A 131 -6.29 3.29 -9.27
N ALA A 132 -7.06 2.39 -9.85
CA ALA A 132 -7.99 1.55 -9.07
C ALA A 132 -7.24 0.61 -8.11
N THR A 133 -6.11 0.04 -8.54
CA THR A 133 -5.34 -0.93 -7.75
C THR A 133 -3.84 -0.70 -7.91
N LYS A 134 -3.10 -0.71 -6.80
CA LYS A 134 -1.64 -0.60 -6.74
C LYS A 134 -1.09 -1.76 -5.91
N THR A 135 -0.03 -2.42 -6.39
CA THR A 135 0.66 -3.43 -5.59
C THR A 135 1.64 -2.74 -4.63
N LEU A 136 1.46 -2.99 -3.33
CA LEU A 136 2.39 -2.59 -2.29
C LEU A 136 3.45 -3.68 -2.17
N THR A 137 4.72 -3.35 -2.37
CA THR A 137 5.82 -4.32 -2.35
C THR A 137 6.79 -3.98 -1.24
N ALA A 138 7.13 -4.97 -0.41
CA ALA A 138 8.14 -4.86 0.63
C ALA A 138 9.11 -6.04 0.56
N THR A 139 10.38 -5.78 0.80
CA THR A 139 11.45 -6.79 0.80
C THR A 139 12.19 -6.77 2.14
N ALA A 140 12.34 -7.93 2.75
CA ALA A 140 13.18 -8.12 3.91
C ALA A 140 14.31 -9.11 3.57
N LYS A 141 15.55 -8.75 3.91
CA LYS A 141 16.73 -9.61 3.80
C LYS A 141 17.31 -9.82 5.18
N MET A 142 17.69 -11.06 5.49
CA MET A 142 18.28 -11.44 6.77
C MET A 142 19.46 -12.37 6.54
N ARG A 143 20.39 -12.41 7.51
CA ARG A 143 21.50 -13.35 7.51
C ARG A 143 20.96 -14.77 7.67
N TYR A 144 21.41 -15.66 6.80
CA TYR A 144 21.04 -17.07 6.86
C TYR A 144 21.87 -17.77 7.96
N GLU A 145 21.22 -18.60 8.77
CA GLU A 145 21.84 -19.29 9.89
C GLU A 145 22.29 -20.72 9.56
N GLY A 146 22.02 -21.19 8.33
CA GLY A 146 22.45 -22.49 7.85
C GLY A 146 23.85 -22.49 7.25
N ALA A 147 24.11 -23.45 6.34
CA ALA A 147 25.40 -23.59 5.67
C ALA A 147 25.79 -22.33 4.89
N ALA A 148 27.05 -21.91 5.03
CA ALA A 148 27.56 -20.74 4.31
C ALA A 148 27.59 -21.01 2.79
N VAL A 149 27.16 -20.03 2.01
CA VAL A 149 27.25 -20.03 0.56
C VAL A 149 28.43 -19.14 0.14
N ALA A 150 29.27 -19.64 -0.78
CA ALA A 150 30.40 -18.88 -1.28
C ALA A 150 29.93 -17.58 -1.97
N CYS A 151 30.73 -16.53 -1.82
CA CYS A 151 30.52 -15.30 -2.58
C CYS A 151 31.03 -15.45 -4.00
N PRO A 152 30.32 -14.85 -4.98
CA PRO A 152 30.78 -14.79 -6.37
C PRO A 152 32.00 -13.91 -6.53
#